data_253d82588af4c2f660d035bccd00f74a
#
_entry.id   253d82588af4c2f660d035bccd00f74a
#
_cell.length_a   1.000
_cell.length_b   1.000
_cell.length_c   1.000
_cell.angle_alpha   90.00
_cell.angle_beta   90.00
_cell.angle_gamma   90.00
#
_symmetry.space_group_name_H-M   'P 1'
#
loop_
_entity.id
_entity.type
_entity.pdbx_description
1 polymer ?
#
loop_
_entity_poly.entity_id
_entity_poly.type
_entity_poly.pdbx_seq_one_letter_code
_entity_poly.pdbx_strand_id
1 'polypeptide(L)'
;VKARSASAPIMEIVTGFAIAGIIYYAGNKSVDGLMSVGSFMAFTTAAGLLYDPLKAVANLQAMLQEGVAASQRLFPILDNVPRIVSPKNPKNIKKFKGSLKFSNVNFSYSSDREGDILKNISLDIKPGQTVALVGPSGAGKSSLLNLVPRFYDVLGGSVLLDGRDIRDLSLSNVRSASSLVSQDSLIFDISIRENIIF
;
A
#
# COMPACT_ATOMS: atom_id res chain seq x y z
N VAL A 1 5.14 2.09 -21.30
CA VAL A 1 5.72 1.04 -22.17
C VAL A 1 6.08 1.63 -23.55
N LYS A 2 5.18 2.32 -24.27
CA LYS A 2 5.43 2.86 -25.63
C LYS A 2 6.57 3.90 -25.69
N ALA A 3 6.70 4.77 -24.69
CA ALA A 3 7.77 5.78 -24.67
C ALA A 3 9.17 5.17 -24.51
N ARG A 4 9.28 4.06 -23.76
CA ARG A 4 10.56 3.35 -23.55
C ARG A 4 11.01 2.57 -24.81
N SER A 5 10.06 2.04 -25.59
CA SER A 5 10.36 1.34 -26.84
C SER A 5 10.84 2.26 -27.94
N ALA A 6 10.46 3.55 -27.92
CA ALA A 6 10.85 4.53 -28.93
C ALA A 6 12.22 5.19 -28.63
N SER A 7 12.67 5.19 -27.37
CA SER A 7 13.93 5.87 -27.00
C SER A 7 15.18 5.17 -27.56
N ALA A 8 15.21 3.85 -27.61
CA ALA A 8 16.35 3.10 -28.13
C ALA A 8 16.60 3.38 -29.63
N PRO A 9 15.62 3.25 -30.55
CA PRO A 9 15.84 3.56 -31.96
C PRO A 9 16.19 5.03 -32.21
N ILE A 10 15.62 5.96 -31.45
CA ILE A 10 15.96 7.40 -31.57
C ILE A 10 17.42 7.64 -31.20
N MET A 11 17.89 7.05 -30.10
CA MET A 11 19.29 7.16 -29.68
C MET A 11 20.23 6.54 -30.70
N GLU A 12 19.88 5.41 -31.31
CA GLU A 12 20.68 4.79 -32.37
C GLU A 12 20.81 5.69 -33.64
N ILE A 13 19.71 6.31 -34.05
CA ILE A 13 19.71 7.25 -35.18
C ILE A 13 20.58 8.47 -34.86
N VAL A 14 20.40 9.11 -33.72
CA VAL A 14 21.19 10.29 -33.30
C VAL A 14 22.69 9.94 -33.23
N THR A 15 23.02 8.79 -32.63
CA THR A 15 24.40 8.31 -32.54
C THR A 15 24.98 8.01 -33.90
N GLY A 16 24.19 7.40 -34.79
CA GLY A 16 24.60 7.14 -36.17
C GLY A 16 24.97 8.43 -36.95
N PHE A 17 24.14 9.47 -36.83
CA PHE A 17 24.44 10.79 -37.41
C PHE A 17 25.68 11.44 -36.79
N ALA A 18 25.85 11.34 -35.46
CA ALA A 18 27.03 11.87 -34.79
C ALA A 18 28.31 11.18 -35.24
N ILE A 19 28.32 9.84 -35.36
CA ILE A 19 29.46 9.06 -35.87
C ILE A 19 29.75 9.41 -37.33
N ALA A 20 28.72 9.49 -38.18
CA ALA A 20 28.89 9.87 -39.59
C ALA A 20 29.49 11.28 -39.72
N GLY A 21 29.06 12.25 -38.94
CA GLY A 21 29.63 13.58 -38.90
C GLY A 21 31.09 13.60 -38.44
N ILE A 22 31.45 12.81 -37.45
CA ILE A 22 32.82 12.63 -36.98
C ILE A 22 33.71 12.04 -38.06
N ILE A 23 33.25 10.98 -38.72
CA ILE A 23 34.01 10.34 -39.81
C ILE A 23 34.20 11.31 -40.98
N TYR A 24 33.17 12.04 -41.34
CA TYR A 24 33.23 13.04 -42.41
C TYR A 24 34.24 14.15 -42.08
N TYR A 25 34.19 14.73 -40.88
CA TYR A 25 35.11 15.77 -40.45
C TYR A 25 36.57 15.28 -40.39
N ALA A 26 36.81 14.13 -39.76
CA ALA A 26 38.14 13.56 -39.62
C ALA A 26 38.72 13.10 -41.00
N GLY A 27 37.85 12.57 -41.87
CA GLY A 27 38.21 12.23 -43.25
C GLY A 27 38.73 13.43 -44.06
N ASN A 28 38.01 14.56 -44.01
CA ASN A 28 38.46 15.79 -44.68
C ASN A 28 39.80 16.28 -44.11
N LYS A 29 40.01 16.25 -42.79
CA LYS A 29 41.30 16.62 -42.17
C LYS A 29 42.44 15.68 -42.56
N SER A 30 42.16 14.42 -42.82
CA SER A 30 43.15 13.45 -43.30
C SER A 30 43.55 13.71 -44.73
N VAL A 31 42.60 14.10 -45.60
CA VAL A 31 42.87 14.50 -46.99
C VAL A 31 43.73 15.76 -47.05
N ASP A 32 43.49 16.73 -46.18
CA ASP A 32 44.27 17.96 -46.04
C ASP A 32 45.71 17.70 -45.49
N GLY A 33 46.08 16.46 -45.21
CA GLY A 33 47.39 16.10 -44.65
C GLY A 33 47.59 16.47 -43.17
N LEU A 34 46.55 16.94 -42.48
CA LEU A 34 46.60 17.39 -41.09
C LEU A 34 46.44 16.23 -40.09
N MET A 35 46.08 15.04 -40.56
CA MET A 35 45.87 13.87 -39.72
C MET A 35 46.43 12.61 -40.42
N SER A 36 47.19 11.78 -39.69
CA SER A 36 47.66 10.49 -40.21
C SER A 36 46.52 9.47 -40.19
N VAL A 37 46.61 8.46 -41.06
CA VAL A 37 45.66 7.34 -41.12
C VAL A 37 45.56 6.64 -39.75
N GLY A 38 46.69 6.48 -39.04
CA GLY A 38 46.71 5.89 -37.71
C GLY A 38 45.93 6.72 -36.68
N SER A 39 46.10 8.06 -36.70
CA SER A 39 45.34 8.96 -35.81
C SER A 39 43.84 8.95 -36.13
N PHE A 40 43.47 8.85 -37.39
CA PHE A 40 42.07 8.72 -37.82
C PHE A 40 41.43 7.43 -37.27
N MET A 41 42.13 6.29 -37.46
CA MET A 41 41.66 4.99 -36.94
C MET A 41 41.56 4.98 -35.43
N ALA A 42 42.56 5.52 -34.71
CA ALA A 42 42.55 5.61 -33.24
C ALA A 42 41.37 6.47 -32.76
N PHE A 43 41.12 7.61 -33.39
CA PHE A 43 40.02 8.51 -33.05
C PHE A 43 38.65 7.84 -33.26
N THR A 44 38.46 7.18 -34.44
CA THR A 44 37.22 6.49 -34.77
C THR A 44 36.92 5.34 -33.79
N THR A 45 37.98 4.57 -33.45
CA THR A 45 37.85 3.49 -32.45
C THR A 45 37.51 4.03 -31.06
N ALA A 46 38.19 5.09 -30.61
CA ALA A 46 37.90 5.72 -29.35
C ALA A 46 36.46 6.29 -29.27
N ALA A 47 35.99 6.91 -30.34
CA ALA A 47 34.61 7.38 -30.46
C ALA A 47 33.59 6.24 -30.37
N GLY A 48 33.89 5.09 -31.02
CA GLY A 48 33.06 3.89 -30.92
C GLY A 48 33.00 3.31 -29.51
N LEU A 49 34.13 3.28 -28.81
CA LEU A 49 34.22 2.78 -27.42
C LEU A 49 33.45 3.65 -26.40
N LEU A 50 33.20 4.92 -26.71
CA LEU A 50 32.40 5.81 -25.88
C LEU A 50 30.88 5.51 -25.93
N TYR A 51 30.43 4.78 -26.93
CA TYR A 51 29.01 4.50 -27.14
C TYR A 51 28.39 3.71 -25.97
N ASP A 52 29.03 2.63 -25.54
CA ASP A 52 28.54 1.75 -24.48
C ASP A 52 28.42 2.45 -23.11
N PRO A 53 29.43 3.19 -22.62
CA PRO A 53 29.30 3.93 -21.36
C PRO A 53 28.23 5.02 -21.46
N LEU A 54 28.05 5.71 -22.58
CA LEU A 54 26.98 6.70 -22.75
C LEU A 54 25.60 6.05 -22.65
N LYS A 55 25.41 4.90 -23.31
CA LYS A 55 24.19 4.11 -23.24
C LYS A 55 23.92 3.59 -21.81
N ALA A 56 24.98 3.19 -21.10
CA ALA A 56 24.85 2.75 -19.71
C ALA A 56 24.36 3.87 -18.80
N VAL A 57 24.89 5.11 -18.96
CA VAL A 57 24.44 6.27 -18.19
C VAL A 57 22.97 6.61 -18.47
N ALA A 58 22.55 6.56 -19.76
CA ALA A 58 21.15 6.78 -20.12
C ALA A 58 20.21 5.74 -19.50
N ASN A 59 20.62 4.47 -19.44
CA ASN A 59 19.85 3.39 -18.82
C ASN A 59 19.79 3.53 -17.28
N LEU A 60 20.84 4.05 -16.63
CA LEU A 60 20.88 4.30 -15.20
C LEU A 60 19.75 5.22 -14.74
N GLN A 61 19.48 6.28 -15.50
CA GLN A 61 18.39 7.21 -15.17
C GLN A 61 17.02 6.50 -15.18
N ALA A 62 16.76 5.63 -16.15
CA ALA A 62 15.53 4.85 -16.21
C ALA A 62 15.41 3.88 -15.03
N MET A 63 16.48 3.21 -14.64
CA MET A 63 16.54 2.30 -13.49
C MET A 63 16.31 3.05 -12.16
N LEU A 64 16.91 4.22 -12.00
CA LEU A 64 16.70 5.07 -10.83
C LEU A 64 15.23 5.51 -10.70
N GLN A 65 14.60 5.92 -11.80
CA GLN A 65 13.18 6.30 -11.80
C GLN A 65 12.27 5.12 -11.43
N GLU A 66 12.56 3.91 -11.90
CA GLU A 66 11.83 2.70 -11.48
C GLU A 66 12.01 2.41 -9.99
N GLY A 67 13.24 2.54 -9.47
CA GLY A 67 13.53 2.38 -8.05
C GLY A 67 12.79 3.40 -7.19
N VAL A 68 12.78 4.68 -7.59
CA VAL A 68 12.02 5.74 -6.90
C VAL A 68 10.53 5.47 -6.95
N ALA A 69 9.98 5.07 -8.10
CA ALA A 69 8.56 4.76 -8.23
C ALA A 69 8.14 3.54 -7.37
N ALA A 70 8.99 2.53 -7.27
CA ALA A 70 8.78 1.39 -6.37
C ALA A 70 8.82 1.81 -4.90
N SER A 71 9.80 2.62 -4.52
CA SER A 71 9.94 3.18 -3.17
C SER A 71 8.75 4.03 -2.76
N GLN A 72 8.25 4.88 -3.64
CA GLN A 72 7.06 5.71 -3.41
C GLN A 72 5.78 4.89 -3.18
N ARG A 73 5.73 3.63 -3.62
CA ARG A 73 4.61 2.71 -3.32
C ARG A 73 4.82 1.95 -2.02
N LEU A 74 6.07 1.64 -1.69
CA LEU A 74 6.42 0.84 -0.51
C LEU A 74 6.37 1.66 0.78
N PHE A 75 7.00 2.85 0.79
CA PHE A 75 7.10 3.67 1.99
C PHE A 75 5.74 4.08 2.59
N PRO A 76 4.71 4.48 1.83
CA PRO A 76 3.40 4.78 2.39
C PRO A 76 2.74 3.60 3.09
N ILE A 77 3.06 2.35 2.69
CA ILE A 77 2.56 1.15 3.36
C ILE A 77 3.29 0.95 4.70
N LEU A 78 4.60 1.15 4.73
CA LEU A 78 5.42 1.03 5.94
C LEU A 78 5.13 2.14 6.96
N ASP A 79 4.92 3.36 6.46
CA ASP A 79 4.65 4.55 7.28
C ASP A 79 3.18 4.67 7.70
N ASN A 80 2.33 3.73 7.26
CA ASN A 80 0.91 3.76 7.60
C ASN A 80 0.71 3.50 9.09
N VAL A 81 0.35 4.54 9.82
CA VAL A 81 0.02 4.43 11.24
C VAL A 81 -1.41 3.93 11.40
N PRO A 82 -1.63 2.81 12.09
CA PRO A 82 -2.98 2.30 12.34
C PRO A 82 -3.84 3.36 13.05
N ARG A 83 -5.03 3.62 12.52
CA ARG A 83 -5.98 4.59 13.14
C ARG A 83 -6.48 4.12 14.50
N ILE A 84 -6.57 2.79 14.70
CA ILE A 84 -7.04 2.16 15.94
C ILE A 84 -5.84 1.53 16.62
N VAL A 85 -5.50 2.05 17.80
CA VAL A 85 -4.38 1.57 18.61
C VAL A 85 -4.83 1.29 20.04
N SER A 86 -4.11 0.43 20.73
CA SER A 86 -4.33 0.19 22.16
C SER A 86 -3.99 1.44 22.97
N PRO A 87 -4.72 1.75 24.05
CA PRO A 87 -4.36 2.82 24.96
C PRO A 87 -3.01 2.53 25.64
N LYS A 88 -2.31 3.58 26.08
CA LYS A 88 -1.01 3.44 26.76
C LYS A 88 -1.09 2.63 28.05
N ASN A 89 -2.20 2.74 28.79
CA ASN A 89 -2.45 2.03 30.05
C ASN A 89 -3.77 1.26 29.96
N PRO A 90 -3.80 0.07 29.31
CA PRO A 90 -5.04 -0.67 29.09
C PRO A 90 -5.58 -1.27 30.40
N LYS A 91 -6.89 -1.16 30.61
CA LYS A 91 -7.63 -1.76 31.73
C LYS A 91 -8.14 -3.16 31.37
N ASN A 92 -7.24 -4.09 31.07
CA ASN A 92 -7.60 -5.41 30.56
C ASN A 92 -8.49 -6.22 31.50
N ILE A 93 -9.36 -7.03 30.91
CA ILE A 93 -10.24 -7.96 31.62
C ILE A 93 -9.54 -9.33 31.62
N LYS A 94 -9.34 -9.91 32.80
CA LYS A 94 -8.68 -11.22 32.95
C LYS A 94 -9.59 -12.40 32.57
N LYS A 95 -10.89 -12.28 32.89
CA LYS A 95 -11.89 -13.31 32.59
C LYS A 95 -13.17 -12.64 32.12
N PHE A 96 -13.53 -12.88 30.87
CA PHE A 96 -14.75 -12.36 30.27
C PHE A 96 -15.98 -13.13 30.73
N LYS A 97 -17.06 -12.38 31.03
CA LYS A 97 -18.39 -12.92 31.26
C LYS A 97 -19.23 -12.95 29.99
N GLY A 98 -18.94 -12.04 29.06
CA GLY A 98 -19.56 -11.96 27.75
C GLY A 98 -20.79 -11.05 27.69
N SER A 99 -20.90 -10.03 28.58
CA SER A 99 -21.91 -8.99 28.39
C SER A 99 -21.42 -7.95 27.38
N LEU A 100 -22.30 -7.52 26.49
CA LEU A 100 -22.00 -6.50 25.48
C LEU A 100 -23.10 -5.43 25.50
N LYS A 101 -22.71 -4.16 25.62
CA LYS A 101 -23.66 -3.05 25.64
C LYS A 101 -23.21 -1.93 24.70
N PHE A 102 -24.13 -1.51 23.86
CA PHE A 102 -24.03 -0.30 23.05
C PHE A 102 -24.82 0.81 23.76
N SER A 103 -24.20 1.96 24.00
CA SER A 103 -24.83 3.10 24.66
C SER A 103 -24.78 4.31 23.75
N ASN A 104 -25.91 4.69 23.19
CA ASN A 104 -26.11 5.87 22.34
C ASN A 104 -25.06 5.95 21.22
N VAL A 105 -24.77 4.83 20.59
CA VAL A 105 -23.70 4.70 19.57
C VAL A 105 -24.08 5.41 18.29
N ASN A 106 -23.19 6.31 17.84
CA ASN A 106 -23.22 6.92 16.53
C ASN A 106 -21.97 6.50 15.78
N PHE A 107 -22.14 6.10 14.52
CA PHE A 107 -21.03 5.61 13.71
C PHE A 107 -21.17 5.95 12.23
N SER A 108 -20.04 6.33 11.59
CA SER A 108 -19.85 6.44 10.16
C SER A 108 -18.46 5.97 9.78
N TYR A 109 -18.26 5.47 8.55
CA TYR A 109 -16.93 5.12 8.02
C TYR A 109 -16.13 6.37 7.59
N SER A 110 -16.83 7.44 7.20
CA SER A 110 -16.22 8.74 6.89
C SER A 110 -16.28 9.66 8.10
N SER A 111 -15.24 10.46 8.29
CA SER A 111 -15.23 11.54 9.28
C SER A 111 -16.11 12.72 8.87
N ASP A 112 -16.40 12.86 7.59
CA ASP A 112 -17.30 13.86 7.05
C ASP A 112 -18.72 13.37 7.28
N ARG A 113 -19.43 14.01 8.20
CA ARG A 113 -20.74 13.67 8.77
C ARG A 113 -21.91 13.52 7.77
N GLU A 114 -21.64 13.30 6.50
CA GLU A 114 -22.65 12.99 5.49
C GLU A 114 -23.09 11.52 5.64
N GLY A 115 -24.08 11.32 6.50
CA GLY A 115 -24.79 10.06 6.64
C GLY A 115 -24.24 9.12 7.72
N ASP A 116 -24.51 9.41 9.01
CA ASP A 116 -24.30 8.42 10.06
C ASP A 116 -25.03 7.11 9.72
N ILE A 117 -24.24 6.02 9.64
CA ILE A 117 -24.74 4.67 9.38
C ILE A 117 -25.51 4.13 10.58
N LEU A 118 -24.99 4.41 11.80
CA LEU A 118 -25.64 4.10 13.06
C LEU A 118 -25.96 5.41 13.77
N LYS A 119 -27.19 5.59 14.17
CA LYS A 119 -27.69 6.79 14.88
C LYS A 119 -28.32 6.39 16.19
N ASN A 120 -27.68 6.81 17.29
CA ASN A 120 -28.17 6.65 18.65
C ASN A 120 -28.58 5.20 18.99
N ILE A 121 -27.76 4.23 18.60
CA ILE A 121 -28.04 2.82 18.84
C ILE A 121 -27.72 2.47 20.29
N SER A 122 -28.73 1.93 20.98
CA SER A 122 -28.60 1.41 22.35
C SER A 122 -29.10 -0.03 22.39
N LEU A 123 -28.26 -0.96 22.84
CA LEU A 123 -28.53 -2.39 22.94
C LEU A 123 -27.79 -2.96 24.13
N ASP A 124 -28.45 -3.79 24.91
CA ASP A 124 -27.86 -4.47 26.07
C ASP A 124 -28.00 -5.98 25.91
N ILE A 125 -26.88 -6.69 25.72
CA ILE A 125 -26.80 -8.13 25.55
C ILE A 125 -26.17 -8.76 26.76
N LYS A 126 -26.93 -9.62 27.43
CA LYS A 126 -26.49 -10.31 28.65
C LYS A 126 -25.60 -11.53 28.31
N PRO A 127 -24.74 -11.98 29.23
CA PRO A 127 -23.96 -13.20 29.04
C PRO A 127 -24.83 -14.40 28.65
N GLY A 128 -24.38 -15.16 27.65
CA GLY A 128 -25.09 -16.36 27.15
C GLY A 128 -26.33 -16.06 26.28
N GLN A 129 -26.64 -14.82 26.02
CA GLN A 129 -27.78 -14.46 25.19
C GLN A 129 -27.43 -14.54 23.71
N THR A 130 -28.33 -15.12 22.92
CA THR A 130 -28.28 -15.08 21.45
C THR A 130 -29.16 -13.95 20.95
N VAL A 131 -28.60 -13.06 20.11
CA VAL A 131 -29.31 -11.91 19.53
C VAL A 131 -29.23 -11.95 18.03
N ALA A 132 -30.37 -11.80 17.33
CA ALA A 132 -30.43 -11.67 15.89
C ALA A 132 -30.63 -10.20 15.49
N LEU A 133 -29.79 -9.69 14.59
CA LEU A 133 -29.93 -8.38 13.99
C LEU A 133 -30.69 -8.53 12.66
N VAL A 134 -31.90 -8.00 12.59
CA VAL A 134 -32.77 -8.07 11.40
C VAL A 134 -33.01 -6.69 10.82
N GLY A 135 -33.20 -6.59 9.52
CA GLY A 135 -33.46 -5.32 8.82
C GLY A 135 -33.03 -5.37 7.34
N PRO A 136 -33.40 -4.36 6.55
CA PRO A 136 -33.08 -4.27 5.13
C PRO A 136 -31.56 -4.21 4.87
N SER A 137 -31.17 -4.42 3.62
CA SER A 137 -29.76 -4.21 3.22
C SER A 137 -29.38 -2.75 3.46
N GLY A 138 -28.15 -2.51 3.93
CA GLY A 138 -27.68 -1.15 4.27
C GLY A 138 -28.11 -0.62 5.63
N ALA A 139 -28.91 -1.35 6.44
CA ALA A 139 -29.35 -0.91 7.76
C ALA A 139 -28.25 -0.85 8.84
N GLY A 140 -26.98 -1.06 8.50
CA GLY A 140 -25.86 -0.97 9.43
C GLY A 140 -25.60 -2.22 10.28
N LYS A 141 -26.23 -3.38 9.98
CA LYS A 141 -26.03 -4.64 10.74
C LYS A 141 -24.57 -5.07 10.82
N SER A 142 -23.91 -5.16 9.67
CA SER A 142 -22.48 -5.52 9.59
C SER A 142 -21.59 -4.46 10.25
N SER A 143 -21.96 -3.18 10.14
CA SER A 143 -21.23 -2.09 10.78
C SER A 143 -21.30 -2.22 12.30
N LEU A 144 -22.47 -2.57 12.86
CA LEU A 144 -22.63 -2.81 14.30
C LEU A 144 -21.74 -3.98 14.78
N LEU A 145 -21.71 -5.09 14.01
CA LEU A 145 -20.85 -6.25 14.30
C LEU A 145 -19.36 -5.90 14.27
N ASN A 146 -18.94 -5.06 13.32
CA ASN A 146 -17.55 -4.63 13.18
C ASN A 146 -17.06 -3.73 14.32
N LEU A 147 -17.96 -3.12 15.07
CA LEU A 147 -17.61 -2.35 16.27
C LEU A 147 -17.21 -3.25 17.45
N VAL A 148 -17.70 -4.50 17.51
CA VAL A 148 -17.43 -5.41 18.63
C VAL A 148 -15.94 -5.75 18.76
N PRO A 149 -15.23 -6.22 17.68
CA PRO A 149 -13.79 -6.46 17.71
C PRO A 149 -12.96 -5.17 17.62
N ARG A 150 -13.62 -3.99 17.68
CA ARG A 150 -13.01 -2.67 17.57
C ARG A 150 -12.19 -2.54 16.27
N PHE A 151 -12.80 -2.86 15.12
CA PHE A 151 -12.22 -2.53 13.82
C PHE A 151 -12.35 -1.04 13.52
N TYR A 152 -13.32 -0.39 14.16
CA TYR A 152 -13.58 1.04 14.10
C TYR A 152 -13.93 1.56 15.48
N ASP A 153 -13.61 2.82 15.76
CA ASP A 153 -14.09 3.53 16.94
C ASP A 153 -15.38 4.29 16.63
N VAL A 154 -16.26 4.41 17.61
CA VAL A 154 -17.52 5.13 17.49
C VAL A 154 -17.29 6.65 17.48
N LEU A 155 -18.13 7.40 16.76
CA LEU A 155 -18.11 8.86 16.73
C LEU A 155 -18.75 9.47 17.99
N GLY A 156 -19.73 8.77 18.56
CA GLY A 156 -20.41 9.16 19.79
C GLY A 156 -20.91 7.94 20.54
N GLY A 157 -21.12 8.08 21.82
CA GLY A 157 -21.50 6.96 22.68
C GLY A 157 -20.34 6.04 23.04
N SER A 158 -20.66 4.82 23.44
CA SER A 158 -19.67 3.81 23.85
C SER A 158 -20.14 2.39 23.57
N VAL A 159 -19.17 1.51 23.34
CA VAL A 159 -19.36 0.05 23.30
C VAL A 159 -18.67 -0.53 24.53
N LEU A 160 -19.43 -1.20 25.38
CA LEU A 160 -18.95 -1.75 26.63
C LEU A 160 -18.90 -3.27 26.55
N LEU A 161 -17.76 -3.84 26.93
CA LEU A 161 -17.55 -5.26 27.10
C LEU A 161 -17.37 -5.54 28.60
N ASP A 162 -18.27 -6.32 29.20
CA ASP A 162 -18.32 -6.55 30.64
C ASP A 162 -18.26 -5.25 31.48
N GLY A 163 -19.00 -4.22 31.01
CA GLY A 163 -19.12 -2.92 31.70
C GLY A 163 -17.92 -1.99 31.48
N ARG A 164 -16.92 -2.37 30.69
CA ARG A 164 -15.76 -1.53 30.36
C ARG A 164 -15.80 -1.08 28.90
N ASP A 165 -15.50 0.16 28.65
CA ASP A 165 -15.39 0.67 27.29
C ASP A 165 -14.26 -0.05 26.55
N ILE A 166 -14.55 -0.56 25.35
CA ILE A 166 -13.55 -1.27 24.53
C ILE A 166 -12.36 -0.39 24.16
N ARG A 167 -12.50 0.94 24.20
CA ARG A 167 -11.42 1.90 23.98
C ARG A 167 -10.40 1.94 25.12
N ASP A 168 -10.82 1.56 26.34
CA ASP A 168 -9.94 1.47 27.51
C ASP A 168 -9.17 0.14 27.58
N LEU A 169 -9.56 -0.86 26.79
CA LEU A 169 -8.94 -2.18 26.73
C LEU A 169 -7.84 -2.22 25.65
N SER A 170 -6.86 -3.12 25.80
CA SER A 170 -5.95 -3.39 24.68
C SER A 170 -6.68 -4.08 23.53
N LEU A 171 -6.26 -3.84 22.29
CA LEU A 171 -6.86 -4.48 21.12
C LEU A 171 -6.79 -6.01 21.19
N SER A 172 -5.67 -6.54 21.69
CA SER A 172 -5.53 -7.99 21.90
C SER A 172 -6.57 -8.52 22.88
N ASN A 173 -6.86 -7.79 23.96
CA ASN A 173 -7.84 -8.19 24.96
C ASN A 173 -9.27 -8.18 24.40
N VAL A 174 -9.64 -7.15 23.62
CA VAL A 174 -10.97 -7.08 22.97
C VAL A 174 -11.13 -8.20 21.95
N ARG A 175 -10.12 -8.43 21.11
CA ARG A 175 -10.19 -9.42 20.03
C ARG A 175 -10.09 -10.85 20.52
N SER A 176 -9.40 -11.12 21.63
CA SER A 176 -9.41 -12.45 22.25
C SER A 176 -10.75 -12.81 22.89
N ALA A 177 -11.59 -11.81 23.20
CA ALA A 177 -12.94 -12.02 23.75
C ALA A 177 -14.02 -12.20 22.68
N SER A 178 -13.72 -11.98 21.41
CA SER A 178 -14.68 -12.02 20.30
C SER A 178 -14.14 -12.79 19.12
N SER A 179 -15.02 -13.51 18.42
CA SER A 179 -14.73 -14.14 17.15
C SER A 179 -15.76 -13.68 16.13
N LEU A 180 -15.32 -13.30 14.95
CA LEU A 180 -16.19 -12.83 13.88
C LEU A 180 -16.12 -13.80 12.70
N VAL A 181 -17.29 -14.28 12.26
CA VAL A 181 -17.44 -15.01 11.01
C VAL A 181 -18.06 -14.07 9.99
N SER A 182 -17.29 -13.70 8.98
CA SER A 182 -17.76 -12.83 7.89
C SER A 182 -18.49 -13.63 6.80
N GLN A 183 -19.29 -12.94 6.00
CA GLN A 183 -19.95 -13.54 4.85
C GLN A 183 -18.92 -13.94 3.76
N ASP A 184 -17.89 -13.12 3.55
CA ASP A 184 -16.78 -13.38 2.64
C ASP A 184 -15.62 -13.99 3.44
N SER A 185 -15.44 -15.31 3.32
CA SER A 185 -14.31 -16.01 3.94
C SER A 185 -13.08 -15.90 3.05
N LEU A 186 -12.01 -15.34 3.56
CA LEU A 186 -10.72 -15.30 2.90
C LEU A 186 -10.02 -16.65 3.13
N ILE A 187 -9.70 -17.35 2.05
CA ILE A 187 -8.96 -18.61 2.08
C ILE A 187 -7.58 -18.36 1.51
N PHE A 188 -6.55 -18.68 2.28
CA PHE A 188 -5.16 -18.57 1.85
C PHE A 188 -4.76 -19.84 1.08
N ASP A 189 -3.77 -19.74 0.18
CA ASP A 189 -3.19 -20.86 -0.56
C ASP A 189 -2.24 -21.67 0.33
N ILE A 190 -2.80 -22.26 1.37
CA ILE A 190 -2.15 -23.11 2.37
C ILE A 190 -3.07 -24.30 2.68
N SER A 191 -2.63 -25.25 3.52
CA SER A 191 -3.47 -26.38 3.88
C SER A 191 -4.77 -25.96 4.60
N ILE A 192 -5.81 -26.80 4.52
CA ILE A 192 -7.09 -26.62 5.25
C ILE A 192 -6.83 -26.43 6.76
N ARG A 193 -5.93 -27.24 7.31
CA ARG A 193 -5.57 -27.17 8.73
C ARG A 193 -4.99 -25.80 9.09
N GLU A 194 -4.08 -25.28 8.28
CA GLU A 194 -3.47 -23.97 8.49
C GLU A 194 -4.49 -22.84 8.34
N ASN A 195 -5.43 -22.95 7.38
CA ASN A 195 -6.53 -21.98 7.25
C ASN A 195 -7.49 -21.97 8.47
N ILE A 196 -7.61 -23.08 9.22
CA ILE A 196 -8.46 -23.16 10.42
C ILE A 196 -7.72 -22.64 11.65
N ILE A 197 -6.40 -22.78 11.72
CA ILE A 197 -5.58 -22.42 12.88
C ILE A 197 -5.15 -20.95 12.81
N PHE A 198 -5.16 -20.35 11.62
CA PHE A 198 -4.81 -18.94 11.37
C PHE A 198 -5.79 -17.98 12.08
#